data_4eb2c827fd1822e2abd1f1a2071d7889
#
_entry.id   4eb2c827fd1822e2abd1f1a2071d7889
#
_cell.length_a   1.000
_cell.length_b   1.000
_cell.length_c   1.000
_cell.angle_alpha   90.00
_cell.angle_beta   90.00
_cell.angle_gamma   90.00
#
_symmetry.space_group_name_H-M   'P 1'
#
loop_
_entity.id
_entity.type
_entity.pdbx_description
1 polymer ?
#
loop_
_entity_poly.entity_id
_entity_poly.type
_entity_poly.pdbx_seq_one_letter_code
_entity_poly.pdbx_strand_id
1 'polypeptide(L)'
;MSRYWSRLTAAIKPYVPGEQPKDKKYIKLNTNENPYPPSPRVIEAIRKAGSINPVLLFDEIDKLGADVRGDPASAMLEVLDGAQNFAFVDHFLELPFDLSKSMIITTANDPNAIPQPLRDRMELIEVPSYLFDEKMDIAKRHLLPKQMEKHGLKKSNLRVSDAILETLIGCYTREAGVRELERVLANVCRKAACEVADGRTRVSLSETRLTEWLGPKKFKRTEPLRPDTVGVVTGLAWTSVGGETLEVEAAAVPGKGVLQLTGQLGDVMQESAKAAMTYVRANTSRFGIDPAFLETLDVHIHVPEGAVPKDGPSAGVAMATSLVSALTGIPVKSSVAMTGEVTLRGRVLPIGGLREKLLAAVRAGVERVVLPQANREDLYDVPADVKDALKIEFVDAVDEVLDFALTMHPHGPEPMINIPGLDVSHEPVRH
;
A
#
# COMPACT_ATOMS: atom_id res chain seq x y z
N MET A 1 -6.92 -35.24 -8.47
CA MET A 1 -7.55 -34.55 -9.60
C MET A 1 -8.99 -34.27 -9.22
N SER A 2 -9.42 -33.01 -9.26
CA SER A 2 -10.77 -32.61 -8.89
C SER A 2 -11.81 -33.22 -9.85
N ARG A 3 -12.93 -33.69 -9.30
CA ARG A 3 -14.06 -34.34 -10.01
C ARG A 3 -14.76 -33.39 -11.01
N TYR A 4 -14.38 -32.12 -11.01
CA TYR A 4 -15.00 -31.02 -11.78
C TYR A 4 -14.18 -30.55 -12.99
N TRP A 5 -13.01 -31.14 -13.23
CA TRP A 5 -12.18 -30.72 -14.36
C TRP A 5 -12.49 -31.57 -15.60
N SER A 6 -12.87 -30.91 -16.70
CA SER A 6 -12.99 -31.58 -17.99
C SER A 6 -11.60 -32.03 -18.47
N ARG A 7 -11.56 -33.05 -19.35
CA ARG A 7 -10.31 -33.53 -19.96
C ARG A 7 -9.53 -32.40 -20.68
N LEU A 8 -10.24 -31.39 -21.20
CA LEU A 8 -9.64 -30.21 -21.82
C LEU A 8 -8.99 -29.29 -20.78
N THR A 9 -9.65 -29.07 -19.64
CA THR A 9 -9.12 -28.21 -18.58
C THR A 9 -7.87 -28.79 -17.92
N ALA A 10 -7.76 -30.12 -17.83
CA ALA A 10 -6.57 -30.80 -17.34
C ALA A 10 -5.35 -30.70 -18.29
N ALA A 11 -5.56 -30.37 -19.55
CA ALA A 11 -4.52 -30.17 -20.57
C ALA A 11 -4.07 -28.71 -20.72
N ILE A 12 -4.74 -27.75 -20.09
CA ILE A 12 -4.37 -26.33 -20.12
C ILE A 12 -3.17 -26.13 -19.21
N LYS A 13 -2.02 -25.77 -19.79
CA LYS A 13 -0.89 -25.26 -19.01
C LYS A 13 -1.25 -23.92 -18.41
N PRO A 14 -0.92 -23.67 -17.14
CA PRO A 14 -1.18 -22.36 -16.53
C PRO A 14 -0.61 -21.23 -17.40
N TYR A 15 -1.38 -20.17 -17.59
CA TYR A 15 -0.91 -18.98 -18.29
C TYR A 15 0.27 -18.38 -17.52
N VAL A 16 1.41 -18.23 -18.22
CA VAL A 16 2.57 -17.52 -17.70
C VAL A 16 2.52 -16.11 -18.28
N PRO A 17 2.33 -15.06 -17.47
CA PRO A 17 2.30 -13.69 -17.98
C PRO A 17 3.57 -13.37 -18.75
N GLY A 18 3.41 -12.90 -20.00
CA GLY A 18 4.52 -12.49 -20.86
C GLY A 18 4.98 -13.52 -21.89
N GLU A 19 4.51 -14.77 -21.89
CA GLU A 19 4.72 -15.70 -23.00
C GLU A 19 3.61 -15.58 -24.03
N GLN A 20 3.99 -15.22 -25.26
CA GLN A 20 3.14 -15.46 -26.43
C GLN A 20 3.58 -16.80 -27.03
N PRO A 21 2.81 -17.89 -26.94
CA PRO A 21 3.12 -19.13 -27.59
C PRO A 21 3.14 -18.90 -29.11
N LYS A 22 4.19 -19.37 -29.78
CA LYS A 22 4.37 -19.17 -31.22
C LYS A 22 3.47 -20.06 -32.10
N ASP A 23 2.81 -21.03 -31.50
CA ASP A 23 2.11 -22.14 -32.17
C ASP A 23 0.57 -22.05 -32.10
N LYS A 24 0.00 -21.08 -31.37
CA LYS A 24 -1.45 -20.81 -31.33
C LYS A 24 -1.72 -19.31 -31.37
N LYS A 25 -2.63 -18.88 -32.24
CA LYS A 25 -3.14 -17.51 -32.24
C LYS A 25 -4.11 -17.36 -31.07
N TYR A 26 -3.68 -16.67 -30.00
CA TYR A 26 -4.58 -16.21 -28.96
C TYR A 26 -5.23 -14.90 -29.38
N ILE A 27 -6.50 -14.75 -29.10
CA ILE A 27 -7.19 -13.49 -29.28
C ILE A 27 -7.12 -12.78 -27.92
N LYS A 28 -6.32 -11.72 -27.86
CA LYS A 28 -6.20 -10.87 -26.69
C LYS A 28 -7.44 -9.97 -26.61
N LEU A 29 -8.30 -10.23 -25.64
CA LEU A 29 -9.45 -9.39 -25.32
C LEU A 29 -8.97 -8.32 -24.33
N ASN A 30 -8.34 -7.27 -24.87
CA ASN A 30 -7.83 -6.18 -24.07
C ASN A 30 -8.68 -4.94 -24.33
N THR A 31 -9.30 -4.40 -23.28
CA THR A 31 -10.22 -3.26 -23.36
C THR A 31 -9.50 -1.94 -23.67
N ASN A 32 -8.16 -1.88 -23.59
CA ASN A 32 -7.41 -0.64 -23.79
C ASN A 32 -7.25 -0.20 -25.27
N GLU A 33 -7.70 -0.98 -26.25
CA GLU A 33 -7.42 -0.67 -27.66
C GLU A 33 -8.65 -0.37 -28.52
N ASN A 34 -9.87 -0.42 -27.98
CA ASN A 34 -11.03 -0.17 -28.84
C ASN A 34 -12.26 0.42 -28.15
N PRO A 35 -12.69 1.64 -28.50
CA PRO A 35 -13.91 2.28 -27.99
C PRO A 35 -15.18 1.78 -28.69
N TYR A 36 -15.11 0.72 -29.48
CA TYR A 36 -16.28 0.14 -30.17
C TYR A 36 -16.90 -0.95 -29.27
N PRO A 37 -18.24 -1.17 -29.41
CA PRO A 37 -18.91 -2.32 -28.80
C PRO A 37 -18.16 -3.60 -29.13
N PRO A 38 -18.29 -4.69 -28.33
CA PRO A 38 -17.52 -5.90 -28.50
C PRO A 38 -17.49 -6.30 -29.99
N SER A 39 -16.26 -6.32 -30.54
CA SER A 39 -16.11 -6.48 -31.99
C SER A 39 -16.65 -7.86 -32.38
N PRO A 40 -17.10 -8.03 -33.62
CA PRO A 40 -17.46 -9.36 -34.16
C PRO A 40 -16.39 -10.42 -33.90
N ARG A 41 -15.13 -10.00 -33.68
CA ARG A 41 -14.02 -10.85 -33.32
C ARG A 41 -14.13 -11.46 -31.91
N VAL A 42 -14.82 -10.81 -30.97
CA VAL A 42 -15.04 -11.37 -29.62
C VAL A 42 -16.00 -12.55 -29.69
N ILE A 43 -17.09 -12.39 -30.40
CA ILE A 43 -18.06 -13.46 -30.61
C ILE A 43 -17.47 -14.58 -31.47
N GLU A 44 -16.68 -14.23 -32.49
CA GLU A 44 -15.95 -15.20 -33.29
C GLU A 44 -14.88 -15.94 -32.43
N ALA A 45 -14.26 -15.28 -31.44
CA ALA A 45 -13.37 -15.90 -30.50
C ALA A 45 -14.10 -16.87 -29.57
N ILE A 46 -15.26 -16.49 -29.06
CA ILE A 46 -16.11 -17.35 -28.23
C ILE A 46 -16.59 -18.57 -29.06
N ARG A 47 -17.00 -18.37 -30.33
CA ARG A 47 -17.32 -19.47 -31.25
C ARG A 47 -16.10 -20.34 -31.55
N LYS A 48 -14.92 -19.77 -31.72
CA LYS A 48 -13.66 -20.49 -31.95
C LYS A 48 -13.11 -21.19 -30.72
N ALA A 49 -13.58 -20.84 -29.50
CA ALA A 49 -13.21 -21.56 -28.29
C ALA A 49 -13.61 -23.04 -28.32
N GLY A 50 -14.56 -23.41 -29.20
CA GLY A 50 -14.97 -24.81 -29.41
C GLY A 50 -15.67 -25.45 -28.18
N SER A 51 -16.06 -24.62 -27.20
CA SER A 51 -16.74 -25.01 -25.97
C SER A 51 -17.84 -24.02 -25.65
N ILE A 52 -18.98 -24.50 -25.16
CA ILE A 52 -20.10 -23.66 -24.70
C ILE A 52 -19.90 -23.17 -23.27
N ASN A 53 -18.84 -23.62 -22.60
CA ASN A 53 -18.46 -23.25 -21.24
C ASN A 53 -17.01 -22.76 -21.15
N PRO A 54 -16.62 -21.72 -21.93
CA PRO A 54 -15.28 -21.16 -21.87
C PRO A 54 -15.01 -20.47 -20.54
N VAL A 55 -13.73 -20.35 -20.17
CA VAL A 55 -13.28 -19.39 -19.17
C VAL A 55 -12.90 -18.11 -19.89
N LEU A 56 -13.61 -17.02 -19.57
CA LEU A 56 -13.37 -15.69 -20.11
C LEU A 56 -12.61 -14.87 -19.07
N LEU A 57 -11.47 -14.28 -19.46
CA LEU A 57 -10.68 -13.38 -18.61
C LEU A 57 -10.78 -11.95 -19.17
N PHE A 58 -11.30 -11.04 -18.36
CA PHE A 58 -11.27 -9.60 -18.60
C PHE A 58 -10.23 -8.95 -17.70
N ASP A 59 -9.17 -8.47 -18.31
CA ASP A 59 -8.03 -7.87 -17.59
C ASP A 59 -8.25 -6.36 -17.45
N GLU A 60 -7.97 -5.82 -16.24
CA GLU A 60 -8.08 -4.39 -15.90
C GLU A 60 -9.50 -3.80 -16.12
N ILE A 61 -10.53 -4.44 -15.54
CA ILE A 61 -11.93 -4.00 -15.68
C ILE A 61 -12.19 -2.61 -15.05
N ASP A 62 -11.38 -2.20 -14.09
CA ASP A 62 -11.39 -0.87 -13.46
C ASP A 62 -11.07 0.26 -14.44
N LYS A 63 -10.51 -0.04 -15.61
CA LYS A 63 -10.21 0.93 -16.67
C LYS A 63 -11.31 1.05 -17.73
N LEU A 64 -12.45 0.41 -17.51
CA LEU A 64 -13.63 0.61 -18.35
C LEU A 64 -14.16 2.03 -18.15
N GLY A 65 -13.86 2.93 -19.09
CA GLY A 65 -14.40 4.29 -19.11
C GLY A 65 -15.65 4.39 -19.98
N ALA A 66 -16.64 5.15 -19.54
CA ALA A 66 -17.71 5.62 -20.43
C ALA A 66 -17.18 6.79 -21.27
N ASP A 67 -17.29 6.71 -22.60
CA ASP A 67 -16.99 7.82 -23.48
C ASP A 67 -18.23 8.14 -24.38
N VAL A 68 -18.10 9.20 -25.17
CA VAL A 68 -19.18 9.68 -26.06
C VAL A 68 -19.66 8.60 -27.09
N ARG A 69 -18.95 7.48 -27.19
CA ARG A 69 -19.18 6.44 -28.18
C ARG A 69 -19.82 5.17 -27.62
N GLY A 70 -19.95 5.06 -26.30
CA GLY A 70 -20.62 3.92 -25.66
C GLY A 70 -20.24 3.75 -24.21
N ASP A 71 -21.00 2.93 -23.50
CA ASP A 71 -20.78 2.54 -22.12
C ASP A 71 -20.50 1.02 -22.08
N PRO A 72 -19.23 0.58 -22.11
CA PRO A 72 -18.89 -0.82 -22.03
C PRO A 72 -19.25 -1.43 -20.67
N ALA A 73 -19.40 -0.61 -19.60
CA ALA A 73 -19.83 -1.08 -18.30
C ALA A 73 -21.27 -1.58 -18.33
N SER A 74 -22.16 -0.93 -19.09
CA SER A 74 -23.55 -1.38 -19.30
C SER A 74 -23.62 -2.74 -19.99
N ALA A 75 -22.79 -2.99 -21.00
CA ALA A 75 -22.72 -4.30 -21.66
C ALA A 75 -22.23 -5.40 -20.70
N MET A 76 -21.29 -5.07 -19.81
CA MET A 76 -20.78 -6.01 -18.80
C MET A 76 -21.83 -6.34 -17.74
N LEU A 77 -22.79 -5.44 -17.45
CA LEU A 77 -23.89 -5.75 -16.54
C LEU A 77 -24.73 -6.94 -17.05
N GLU A 78 -25.02 -6.98 -18.34
CA GLU A 78 -25.76 -8.08 -18.97
C GLU A 78 -24.93 -9.37 -19.01
N VAL A 79 -23.64 -9.27 -19.31
CA VAL A 79 -22.71 -10.41 -19.35
C VAL A 79 -22.54 -11.06 -17.99
N LEU A 80 -22.48 -10.26 -16.91
CA LEU A 80 -22.25 -10.75 -15.55
C LEU A 80 -23.52 -11.13 -14.80
N ASP A 81 -24.70 -10.76 -15.33
CA ASP A 81 -25.97 -11.08 -14.70
C ASP A 81 -26.41 -12.52 -15.04
N GLY A 82 -26.30 -13.43 -14.09
CA GLY A 82 -26.69 -14.83 -14.26
C GLY A 82 -28.18 -15.06 -14.61
N ALA A 83 -29.04 -14.03 -14.40
CA ALA A 83 -30.46 -14.09 -14.76
C ALA A 83 -30.72 -13.68 -16.23
N GLN A 84 -29.77 -13.00 -16.87
CA GLN A 84 -29.93 -12.43 -18.23
C GLN A 84 -28.91 -12.97 -19.22
N ASN A 85 -27.75 -13.42 -18.81
CA ASN A 85 -26.62 -13.80 -19.66
C ASN A 85 -26.87 -15.05 -20.54
N PHE A 86 -27.96 -15.80 -20.29
CA PHE A 86 -28.36 -16.91 -21.14
C PHE A 86 -28.89 -16.45 -22.52
N ALA A 87 -29.32 -15.20 -22.64
CA ALA A 87 -29.85 -14.59 -23.84
C ALA A 87 -29.11 -13.28 -24.20
N PHE A 88 -27.80 -13.20 -23.88
CA PHE A 88 -26.97 -12.04 -24.21
C PHE A 88 -27.04 -11.72 -25.69
N VAL A 89 -27.41 -10.50 -26.03
CA VAL A 89 -27.54 -10.03 -27.43
C VAL A 89 -26.45 -9.02 -27.73
N ASP A 90 -25.57 -9.34 -28.66
CA ASP A 90 -24.66 -8.37 -29.22
C ASP A 90 -25.48 -7.38 -30.12
N HIS A 91 -25.49 -6.11 -29.76
CA HIS A 91 -26.22 -5.05 -30.45
C HIS A 91 -25.78 -4.83 -31.91
N PHE A 92 -24.62 -5.35 -32.31
CA PHE A 92 -24.14 -5.27 -33.69
C PHE A 92 -24.57 -6.48 -34.52
N LEU A 93 -24.60 -7.67 -33.94
CA LEU A 93 -24.96 -8.90 -34.64
C LEU A 93 -26.45 -9.25 -34.49
N GLU A 94 -27.14 -8.68 -33.49
CA GLU A 94 -28.53 -8.95 -33.13
C GLU A 94 -28.85 -10.46 -32.96
N LEU A 95 -27.81 -11.24 -32.60
CA LEU A 95 -27.94 -12.68 -32.37
C LEU A 95 -27.80 -12.97 -30.88
N PRO A 96 -28.74 -13.71 -30.26
CA PRO A 96 -28.63 -14.14 -28.90
C PRO A 96 -27.52 -15.17 -28.71
N PHE A 97 -26.77 -15.06 -27.65
CA PHE A 97 -25.71 -15.96 -27.28
C PHE A 97 -25.81 -16.37 -25.78
N ASP A 98 -25.77 -17.66 -25.51
CA ASP A 98 -25.84 -18.16 -24.11
C ASP A 98 -24.48 -18.16 -23.46
N LEU A 99 -24.29 -17.22 -22.49
CA LEU A 99 -23.11 -17.10 -21.64
C LEU A 99 -23.27 -17.74 -20.27
N SER A 100 -24.45 -18.31 -19.94
CA SER A 100 -24.77 -18.83 -18.61
C SER A 100 -23.86 -19.99 -18.15
N LYS A 101 -23.19 -20.65 -19.08
CA LYS A 101 -22.27 -21.76 -18.83
C LYS A 101 -20.80 -21.32 -18.82
N SER A 102 -20.52 -20.05 -19.04
CA SER A 102 -19.18 -19.51 -19.06
C SER A 102 -18.73 -19.14 -17.66
N MET A 103 -17.48 -19.41 -17.32
CA MET A 103 -16.85 -18.85 -16.13
C MET A 103 -16.18 -17.54 -16.50
N ILE A 104 -16.52 -16.47 -15.78
CA ILE A 104 -15.97 -15.14 -16.05
C ILE A 104 -15.02 -14.78 -14.88
N ILE A 105 -13.81 -14.42 -15.23
CA ILE A 105 -12.79 -13.92 -14.29
C ILE A 105 -12.44 -12.51 -14.72
N THR A 106 -12.43 -11.57 -13.79
CA THR A 106 -12.00 -10.19 -14.03
C THR A 106 -10.82 -9.86 -13.15
N THR A 107 -9.93 -8.98 -13.61
CA THR A 107 -8.87 -8.39 -12.78
C THR A 107 -9.08 -6.89 -12.65
N ALA A 108 -8.69 -6.33 -11.52
CA ALA A 108 -8.72 -4.90 -11.27
C ALA A 108 -7.58 -4.51 -10.32
N ASN A 109 -7.10 -3.28 -10.44
CA ASN A 109 -6.14 -2.71 -9.50
C ASN A 109 -6.85 -1.86 -8.42
N ASP A 110 -7.95 -1.22 -8.80
CA ASP A 110 -8.77 -0.42 -7.88
C ASP A 110 -10.24 -0.87 -7.96
N PRO A 111 -10.73 -1.59 -6.96
CA PRO A 111 -12.12 -2.03 -6.92
C PRO A 111 -13.12 -0.85 -6.82
N ASN A 112 -12.68 0.33 -6.35
CA ASN A 112 -13.57 1.49 -6.24
C ASN A 112 -13.79 2.19 -7.59
N ALA A 113 -12.89 2.00 -8.54
CA ALA A 113 -13.08 2.47 -9.92
C ALA A 113 -14.09 1.62 -10.71
N ILE A 114 -14.46 0.43 -10.21
CA ILE A 114 -15.49 -0.42 -10.81
C ILE A 114 -16.87 0.14 -10.41
N PRO A 115 -17.77 0.41 -11.36
CA PRO A 115 -19.13 0.84 -11.06
C PRO A 115 -19.83 -0.11 -10.07
N GLN A 116 -20.49 0.45 -9.05
CA GLN A 116 -21.15 -0.32 -8.00
C GLN A 116 -22.07 -1.44 -8.54
N PRO A 117 -22.93 -1.22 -9.56
CA PRO A 117 -23.79 -2.28 -10.10
C PRO A 117 -23.03 -3.47 -10.68
N LEU A 118 -21.83 -3.26 -11.22
CA LEU A 118 -20.96 -4.36 -11.67
C LEU A 118 -20.36 -5.10 -10.50
N ARG A 119 -19.85 -4.35 -9.51
CA ARG A 119 -19.22 -4.92 -8.32
C ARG A 119 -20.18 -5.80 -7.52
N ASP A 120 -21.46 -5.42 -7.45
CA ASP A 120 -22.51 -6.21 -6.77
C ASP A 120 -22.78 -7.58 -7.42
N ARG A 121 -22.31 -7.81 -8.65
CA ARG A 121 -22.41 -9.07 -9.38
C ARG A 121 -21.13 -9.89 -9.37
N MET A 122 -20.11 -9.42 -8.66
CA MET A 122 -18.78 -10.05 -8.61
C MET A 122 -18.48 -10.59 -7.22
N GLU A 123 -17.80 -11.71 -7.15
CA GLU A 123 -17.10 -12.13 -5.94
C GLU A 123 -15.71 -11.50 -5.95
N LEU A 124 -15.41 -10.68 -4.94
CA LEU A 124 -14.13 -9.99 -4.81
C LEU A 124 -13.15 -10.89 -4.07
N ILE A 125 -12.06 -11.23 -4.74
CA ILE A 125 -10.94 -11.99 -4.17
C ILE A 125 -9.73 -11.07 -4.17
N GLU A 126 -9.33 -10.60 -3.00
CA GLU A 126 -8.17 -9.75 -2.85
C GLU A 126 -6.89 -10.57 -2.98
N VAL A 127 -5.97 -10.11 -3.84
CA VAL A 127 -4.63 -10.67 -3.99
C VAL A 127 -3.63 -9.71 -3.35
N PRO A 128 -3.14 -10.01 -2.13
CA PRO A 128 -2.26 -9.10 -1.42
C PRO A 128 -0.89 -8.98 -2.08
N SER A 129 -0.16 -7.92 -1.71
CA SER A 129 1.23 -7.73 -2.13
C SER A 129 2.14 -8.83 -1.57
N TYR A 130 3.19 -9.18 -2.34
CA TYR A 130 4.17 -10.15 -1.89
C TYR A 130 5.05 -9.60 -0.76
N LEU A 131 5.29 -10.45 0.23
CA LEU A 131 6.26 -10.22 1.30
C LEU A 131 7.69 -10.23 0.75
N PHE A 132 8.62 -9.69 1.54
CA PHE A 132 10.05 -9.71 1.16
C PHE A 132 10.56 -11.15 0.95
N ASP A 133 10.23 -12.06 1.87
CA ASP A 133 10.64 -13.47 1.80
C ASP A 133 9.96 -14.21 0.65
N GLU A 134 8.69 -13.90 0.37
CA GLU A 134 8.00 -14.43 -0.81
C GLU A 134 8.66 -13.94 -2.10
N LYS A 135 9.05 -12.66 -2.18
CA LYS A 135 9.81 -12.11 -3.33
C LYS A 135 11.17 -12.80 -3.48
N MET A 136 11.84 -13.09 -2.36
CA MET A 136 13.10 -13.86 -2.35
C MET A 136 12.91 -15.26 -2.93
N ASP A 137 11.88 -15.97 -2.46
CA ASP A 137 11.56 -17.34 -2.95
C ASP A 137 11.14 -17.32 -4.43
N ILE A 138 10.29 -16.39 -4.85
CA ILE A 138 9.89 -16.22 -6.25
C ILE A 138 11.13 -15.90 -7.11
N ALA A 139 12.00 -15.01 -6.66
CA ALA A 139 13.23 -14.66 -7.36
C ALA A 139 14.13 -15.88 -7.57
N LYS A 140 14.36 -16.67 -6.51
CA LYS A 140 15.25 -17.83 -6.54
C LYS A 140 14.70 -18.98 -7.37
N ARG A 141 13.42 -19.32 -7.16
CA ARG A 141 12.81 -20.53 -7.73
C ARG A 141 12.29 -20.33 -9.14
N HIS A 142 11.89 -19.11 -9.48
CA HIS A 142 11.18 -18.83 -10.72
C HIS A 142 11.84 -17.78 -11.60
N LEU A 143 12.06 -16.56 -11.08
CA LEU A 143 12.48 -15.44 -11.95
C LEU A 143 13.91 -15.58 -12.44
N LEU A 144 14.86 -15.84 -11.54
CA LEU A 144 16.27 -15.95 -11.91
C LEU A 144 16.52 -17.12 -12.88
N PRO A 145 16.04 -18.35 -12.63
CA PRO A 145 16.18 -19.44 -13.60
C PRO A 145 15.56 -19.12 -14.97
N LYS A 146 14.37 -18.55 -15.00
CA LYS A 146 13.67 -18.13 -16.22
C LYS A 146 14.46 -17.09 -17.00
N GLN A 147 15.01 -16.08 -16.30
CA GLN A 147 15.81 -15.04 -16.98
C GLN A 147 17.16 -15.55 -17.45
N MET A 148 17.80 -16.45 -16.70
CA MET A 148 19.03 -17.09 -17.15
C MET A 148 18.81 -17.89 -18.44
N GLU A 149 17.77 -18.71 -18.50
CA GLU A 149 17.39 -19.48 -19.69
C GLU A 149 17.13 -18.58 -20.91
N LYS A 150 16.32 -17.51 -20.72
CA LYS A 150 16.01 -16.52 -21.75
C LYS A 150 17.23 -15.84 -22.35
N HIS A 151 18.31 -15.70 -21.57
CA HIS A 151 19.53 -15.04 -21.97
C HIS A 151 20.68 -16.05 -22.32
N GLY A 152 20.34 -17.33 -22.43
CA GLY A 152 21.31 -18.39 -22.83
C GLY A 152 22.35 -18.69 -21.75
N LEU A 153 22.12 -18.35 -20.49
CA LEU A 153 23.03 -18.60 -19.39
C LEU A 153 22.74 -19.97 -18.75
N LYS A 154 23.77 -20.73 -18.47
CA LYS A 154 23.71 -21.95 -17.65
C LYS A 154 23.85 -21.57 -16.17
N LYS A 155 23.38 -22.42 -15.25
CA LYS A 155 23.56 -22.23 -13.78
C LYS A 155 25.04 -22.08 -13.38
N SER A 156 25.97 -22.62 -14.16
CA SER A 156 27.41 -22.48 -13.93
C SER A 156 27.95 -21.09 -14.32
N ASN A 157 27.28 -20.37 -15.24
CA ASN A 157 27.79 -19.11 -15.77
C ASN A 157 27.53 -17.92 -14.83
N LEU A 158 26.40 -17.90 -14.10
CA LEU A 158 26.05 -16.81 -13.23
C LEU A 158 25.72 -17.31 -11.82
N ARG A 159 26.40 -16.76 -10.81
CA ARG A 159 26.10 -17.00 -9.41
C ARG A 159 25.57 -15.72 -8.77
N VAL A 160 24.36 -15.82 -8.23
CA VAL A 160 23.70 -14.77 -7.44
C VAL A 160 23.51 -15.29 -6.04
N SER A 161 24.11 -14.64 -5.03
CA SER A 161 23.94 -15.01 -3.62
C SER A 161 22.64 -14.40 -3.08
N ASP A 162 22.19 -14.94 -1.96
CA ASP A 162 21.01 -14.44 -1.24
C ASP A 162 21.17 -12.97 -0.88
N ALA A 163 22.32 -12.56 -0.35
CA ALA A 163 22.61 -11.17 -0.03
C ALA A 163 22.51 -10.23 -1.24
N ILE A 164 22.87 -10.71 -2.43
CA ILE A 164 22.72 -9.93 -3.67
C ILE A 164 21.24 -9.84 -4.08
N LEU A 165 20.47 -10.92 -3.96
CA LEU A 165 19.01 -10.88 -4.21
C LEU A 165 18.30 -9.95 -3.24
N GLU A 166 18.67 -10.00 -1.96
CA GLU A 166 18.18 -9.07 -0.95
C GLU A 166 18.47 -7.61 -1.33
N THR A 167 19.69 -7.35 -1.79
CA THR A 167 20.07 -6.00 -2.26
C THR A 167 19.26 -5.58 -3.48
N LEU A 168 19.02 -6.49 -4.43
CA LEU A 168 18.20 -6.20 -5.61
C LEU A 168 16.76 -5.87 -5.24
N ILE A 169 16.14 -6.68 -4.37
CA ILE A 169 14.77 -6.47 -3.92
C ILE A 169 14.66 -5.19 -3.08
N GLY A 170 15.54 -4.99 -2.11
CA GLY A 170 15.44 -3.90 -1.15
C GLY A 170 15.93 -2.55 -1.65
N CYS A 171 16.91 -2.53 -2.61
CA CYS A 171 17.55 -1.29 -3.02
C CYS A 171 17.31 -0.91 -4.48
N TYR A 172 16.82 -1.82 -5.33
CA TYR A 172 16.61 -1.54 -6.74
C TYR A 172 15.16 -1.66 -7.20
N THR A 173 14.27 -2.21 -6.36
CA THR A 173 12.83 -2.35 -6.65
C THR A 173 11.96 -1.82 -5.52
N ARG A 174 10.79 -1.26 -5.89
CA ARG A 174 9.76 -0.81 -4.94
C ARG A 174 8.40 -1.04 -5.58
N GLU A 175 7.83 -2.22 -5.37
CA GLU A 175 6.60 -2.66 -6.01
C GLU A 175 5.84 -3.66 -5.13
N ALA A 176 4.50 -3.74 -5.28
CA ALA A 176 3.69 -4.76 -4.63
C ALA A 176 3.96 -6.17 -5.17
N GLY A 177 4.12 -6.30 -6.49
CA GLY A 177 4.41 -7.53 -7.20
C GLY A 177 5.90 -7.81 -7.35
N VAL A 178 6.25 -8.45 -8.49
CA VAL A 178 7.63 -8.85 -8.86
C VAL A 178 7.99 -8.51 -10.31
N ARG A 179 7.23 -7.62 -10.97
CA ARG A 179 7.47 -7.26 -12.37
C ARG A 179 8.75 -6.44 -12.57
N GLU A 180 8.99 -5.47 -11.67
CA GLU A 180 10.22 -4.67 -11.69
C GLU A 180 11.42 -5.53 -11.33
N LEU A 181 11.27 -6.42 -10.34
CA LEU A 181 12.30 -7.39 -9.96
C LEU A 181 12.67 -8.30 -11.15
N GLU A 182 11.69 -8.78 -11.90
CA GLU A 182 11.94 -9.56 -13.12
C GLU A 182 12.73 -8.75 -14.16
N ARG A 183 12.40 -7.45 -14.35
CA ARG A 183 13.14 -6.56 -15.27
C ARG A 183 14.57 -6.32 -14.80
N VAL A 184 14.77 -6.14 -13.51
CA VAL A 184 16.11 -5.95 -12.93
C VAL A 184 16.94 -7.20 -13.09
N LEU A 185 16.38 -8.38 -12.78
CA LEU A 185 17.04 -9.67 -12.99
C LEU A 185 17.35 -9.93 -14.48
N ALA A 186 16.44 -9.56 -15.38
CA ALA A 186 16.69 -9.64 -16.83
C ALA A 186 17.87 -8.76 -17.26
N ASN A 187 18.00 -7.56 -16.68
CA ASN A 187 19.13 -6.67 -16.95
C ASN A 187 20.45 -7.26 -16.45
N VAL A 188 20.45 -7.80 -15.23
CA VAL A 188 21.61 -8.52 -14.67
C VAL A 188 22.01 -9.70 -15.56
N CYS A 189 21.04 -10.52 -15.99
CA CYS A 189 21.33 -11.67 -16.87
C CYS A 189 21.87 -11.24 -18.23
N ARG A 190 21.38 -10.14 -18.83
CA ARG A 190 21.93 -9.60 -20.08
C ARG A 190 23.40 -9.20 -19.93
N LYS A 191 23.72 -8.45 -18.86
CA LYS A 191 25.11 -8.02 -18.60
C LYS A 191 26.04 -9.24 -18.39
N ALA A 192 25.56 -10.23 -17.64
CA ALA A 192 26.31 -11.48 -17.46
C ALA A 192 26.50 -12.25 -18.78
N ALA A 193 25.48 -12.28 -19.64
CA ALA A 193 25.57 -12.95 -20.94
C ALA A 193 26.60 -12.27 -21.85
N CYS A 194 26.72 -10.93 -21.85
CA CYS A 194 27.76 -10.22 -22.56
C CYS A 194 29.15 -10.64 -22.07
N GLU A 195 29.40 -10.67 -20.77
CA GLU A 195 30.70 -11.09 -20.23
C GLU A 195 31.02 -12.55 -20.54
N VAL A 196 30.03 -13.43 -20.59
CA VAL A 196 30.22 -14.84 -21.00
C VAL A 196 30.54 -14.92 -22.50
N ALA A 197 29.91 -14.11 -23.34
CA ALA A 197 30.20 -14.02 -24.76
C ALA A 197 31.62 -13.49 -25.01
N ASP A 198 32.12 -12.60 -24.16
CA ASP A 198 33.49 -12.08 -24.19
C ASP A 198 34.53 -13.07 -23.64
N GLY A 199 34.11 -14.32 -23.35
CA GLY A 199 35.03 -15.44 -23.00
C GLY A 199 35.09 -15.74 -21.50
N ARG A 200 34.35 -15.08 -20.63
CA ARG A 200 34.28 -15.46 -19.21
C ARG A 200 33.43 -16.71 -19.01
N THR A 201 33.98 -17.69 -18.33
CA THR A 201 33.25 -18.94 -18.04
C THR A 201 32.26 -18.79 -16.90
N ARG A 202 32.53 -17.87 -15.95
CA ARG A 202 31.72 -17.66 -14.73
C ARG A 202 31.72 -16.21 -14.32
N VAL A 203 30.53 -15.70 -13.96
CA VAL A 203 30.28 -14.35 -13.46
C VAL A 203 29.73 -14.46 -12.05
N SER A 204 30.37 -13.78 -11.09
CA SER A 204 29.88 -13.64 -9.71
C SER A 204 29.48 -12.18 -9.49
N LEU A 205 28.33 -11.96 -8.86
CA LEU A 205 27.87 -10.63 -8.53
C LEU A 205 28.40 -10.18 -7.18
N SER A 206 28.82 -8.91 -7.13
CA SER A 206 29.14 -8.16 -5.92
C SER A 206 28.32 -6.88 -5.89
N GLU A 207 28.22 -6.20 -4.76
CA GLU A 207 27.53 -4.90 -4.68
C GLU A 207 28.16 -3.85 -5.60
N THR A 208 29.50 -3.83 -5.70
CA THR A 208 30.22 -2.95 -6.64
C THR A 208 29.76 -3.20 -8.07
N ARG A 209 29.71 -4.46 -8.47
CA ARG A 209 29.29 -4.84 -9.82
C ARG A 209 27.81 -4.54 -10.08
N LEU A 210 26.95 -4.67 -9.06
CA LEU A 210 25.56 -4.22 -9.20
C LEU A 210 25.48 -2.72 -9.47
N THR A 211 26.28 -1.91 -8.77
CA THR A 211 26.31 -0.46 -9.00
C THR A 211 26.84 -0.13 -10.40
N GLU A 212 27.85 -0.83 -10.89
CA GLU A 212 28.35 -0.67 -12.27
C GLU A 212 27.28 -1.03 -13.33
N TRP A 213 26.50 -2.07 -13.09
CA TRP A 213 25.53 -2.58 -14.06
C TRP A 213 24.17 -1.90 -14.04
N LEU A 214 23.69 -1.53 -12.85
CA LEU A 214 22.34 -1.02 -12.62
C LEU A 214 22.31 0.45 -12.23
N GLY A 215 23.48 1.05 -11.95
CA GLY A 215 23.61 2.37 -11.37
C GLY A 215 23.58 2.34 -9.84
N PRO A 216 23.59 3.51 -9.20
CA PRO A 216 23.52 3.62 -7.75
C PRO A 216 22.23 3.02 -7.20
N LYS A 217 22.26 2.58 -5.94
CA LYS A 217 21.07 2.10 -5.23
C LYS A 217 19.98 3.17 -5.28
N LYS A 218 18.79 2.80 -5.75
CA LYS A 218 17.66 3.70 -5.92
C LYS A 218 16.95 3.98 -4.60
N PHE A 219 16.92 2.96 -3.74
CA PHE A 219 16.27 3.02 -2.44
C PHE A 219 17.29 2.69 -1.36
N LYS A 220 17.21 3.39 -0.24
CA LYS A 220 18.00 3.07 0.94
C LYS A 220 17.31 1.93 1.69
N ARG A 221 18.07 0.91 2.09
CA ARG A 221 17.59 -0.11 2.99
C ARG A 221 17.67 0.49 4.39
N THR A 222 16.58 0.56 5.10
CA THR A 222 16.41 1.03 6.48
C THR A 222 17.48 2.02 6.95
N GLU A 223 17.14 3.30 7.00
CA GLU A 223 17.99 4.26 7.73
C GLU A 223 17.95 3.90 9.23
N PRO A 224 19.05 4.08 9.97
CA PRO A 224 19.00 3.96 11.42
C PRO A 224 17.89 4.85 11.97
N LEU A 225 17.17 4.35 12.99
CA LEU A 225 16.16 5.15 13.66
C LEU A 225 16.80 6.48 14.08
N ARG A 226 16.14 7.59 13.77
CA ARG A 226 16.57 8.91 14.20
C ARG A 226 16.53 8.99 15.71
N PRO A 227 17.23 9.93 16.36
CA PRO A 227 17.05 10.19 17.79
C PRO A 227 15.62 10.69 18.06
N ASP A 228 15.13 10.48 19.28
CA ASP A 228 13.84 11.02 19.72
C ASP A 228 13.81 12.53 19.50
N THR A 229 12.84 13.01 18.75
CA THR A 229 12.83 14.39 18.24
C THR A 229 11.48 15.03 18.50
N VAL A 230 11.50 16.31 18.87
CA VAL A 230 10.28 17.10 19.07
C VAL A 230 9.60 17.36 17.74
N GLY A 231 8.28 17.12 17.71
CA GLY A 231 7.42 17.43 16.55
C GLY A 231 7.54 16.45 15.38
N VAL A 232 8.35 15.40 15.45
CA VAL A 232 8.58 14.47 14.33
C VAL A 232 8.08 13.07 14.66
N VAL A 233 7.09 12.60 13.91
CA VAL A 233 6.37 11.34 14.14
C VAL A 233 6.52 10.41 12.94
N THR A 234 6.68 9.12 13.20
CA THR A 234 6.62 8.10 12.15
C THR A 234 5.17 7.59 12.01
N GLY A 235 4.51 7.98 10.94
CA GLY A 235 3.25 7.42 10.51
C GLY A 235 3.43 6.22 9.59
N LEU A 236 2.34 5.51 9.30
CA LEU A 236 2.29 4.39 8.38
C LEU A 236 1.27 4.67 7.28
N ALA A 237 1.71 4.56 6.05
CA ALA A 237 0.90 4.74 4.85
C ALA A 237 0.80 3.46 4.03
N TRP A 238 -0.28 3.35 3.27
CA TRP A 238 -0.45 2.33 2.25
C TRP A 238 -0.53 2.99 0.88
N THR A 239 0.16 2.40 -0.09
CA THR A 239 0.22 2.88 -1.47
C THR A 239 0.01 1.73 -2.44
N SER A 240 -0.20 2.02 -3.71
CA SER A 240 -0.33 0.99 -4.77
C SER A 240 0.92 0.10 -4.91
N VAL A 241 2.04 0.50 -4.33
CA VAL A 241 3.30 -0.28 -4.34
C VAL A 241 3.58 -1.01 -3.02
N GLY A 242 2.68 -0.87 -2.05
CA GLY A 242 2.76 -1.50 -0.72
C GLY A 242 2.76 -0.50 0.42
N GLY A 243 3.09 -0.97 1.63
CA GLY A 243 3.17 -0.11 2.80
C GLY A 243 4.49 0.68 2.85
N GLU A 244 4.41 1.89 3.39
CA GLU A 244 5.53 2.82 3.59
C GLU A 244 5.45 3.51 4.94
N THR A 245 6.61 3.91 5.47
CA THR A 245 6.65 4.84 6.60
C THR A 245 6.48 6.26 6.07
N LEU A 246 5.73 7.06 6.81
CA LEU A 246 5.46 8.45 6.51
C LEU A 246 5.97 9.31 7.65
N GLU A 247 6.95 10.16 7.40
CA GLU A 247 7.37 11.12 8.40
C GLU A 247 6.40 12.30 8.43
N VAL A 248 5.92 12.67 9.61
CA VAL A 248 5.06 13.84 9.85
C VAL A 248 5.80 14.76 10.78
N GLU A 249 6.12 15.95 10.31
CA GLU A 249 6.82 16.99 11.06
C GLU A 249 5.87 18.11 11.43
N ALA A 250 5.88 18.55 12.69
CA ALA A 250 5.19 19.75 13.12
C ALA A 250 6.18 20.71 13.79
N ALA A 251 6.07 21.98 13.46
CA ALA A 251 6.83 23.05 14.08
C ALA A 251 5.89 24.18 14.51
N ALA A 252 6.14 24.74 15.68
CA ALA A 252 5.48 25.94 16.18
C ALA A 252 6.49 27.10 16.17
N VAL A 253 6.15 28.19 15.50
CA VAL A 253 7.01 29.38 15.34
C VAL A 253 6.23 30.63 15.72
N PRO A 254 6.89 31.73 16.15
CA PRO A 254 6.19 32.98 16.43
C PRO A 254 5.33 33.44 15.24
N GLY A 255 4.06 33.74 15.48
CA GLY A 255 3.12 34.04 14.40
C GLY A 255 1.77 34.61 14.90
N LYS A 256 0.70 34.32 14.17
CA LYS A 256 -0.65 34.84 14.40
C LYS A 256 -1.74 33.76 14.34
N GLY A 257 -1.38 32.51 14.57
CA GLY A 257 -2.32 31.39 14.59
C GLY A 257 -2.61 30.73 13.24
N VAL A 258 -1.71 30.91 12.28
CA VAL A 258 -1.88 30.29 10.95
C VAL A 258 -1.48 28.84 11.00
N LEU A 259 -2.34 27.93 10.50
CA LEU A 259 -1.99 26.55 10.23
C LEU A 259 -1.50 26.43 8.78
N GLN A 260 -0.22 26.12 8.62
CA GLN A 260 0.41 25.88 7.32
C GLN A 260 0.52 24.36 7.08
N LEU A 261 0.18 23.91 5.87
CA LEU A 261 0.25 22.52 5.48
C LEU A 261 1.07 22.39 4.20
N THR A 262 2.11 21.57 4.21
CA THR A 262 2.96 21.32 3.05
C THR A 262 3.31 19.85 2.88
N GLY A 263 3.73 19.42 1.68
CA GLY A 263 4.07 18.04 1.35
C GLY A 263 3.16 17.39 0.32
N GLN A 264 2.44 18.18 -0.51
CA GLN A 264 1.45 17.72 -1.50
C GLN A 264 0.37 16.85 -0.88
N LEU A 265 -0.26 17.36 0.19
CA LEU A 265 -1.36 16.72 0.88
C LEU A 265 -2.65 16.87 0.07
N GLY A 266 -3.31 15.76 -0.22
CA GLY A 266 -4.66 15.74 -0.79
C GLY A 266 -5.71 16.28 0.18
N ASP A 267 -6.93 16.45 -0.31
CA ASP A 267 -8.00 17.13 0.43
C ASP A 267 -8.35 16.41 1.74
N VAL A 268 -8.44 15.07 1.72
CA VAL A 268 -8.76 14.24 2.90
C VAL A 268 -7.67 14.37 3.96
N MET A 269 -6.41 14.37 3.54
CA MET A 269 -5.29 14.51 4.46
C MET A 269 -5.20 15.91 5.07
N GLN A 270 -5.55 16.96 4.31
CA GLN A 270 -5.65 18.33 4.82
C GLN A 270 -6.81 18.48 5.82
N GLU A 271 -7.96 17.84 5.59
CA GLU A 271 -9.06 17.79 6.53
C GLU A 271 -8.65 17.08 7.83
N SER A 272 -7.92 15.99 7.73
CA SER A 272 -7.37 15.26 8.87
C SER A 272 -6.44 16.12 9.72
N ALA A 273 -5.58 16.93 9.08
CA ALA A 273 -4.72 17.89 9.77
C ALA A 273 -5.51 18.97 10.52
N LYS A 274 -6.58 19.48 9.91
CA LYS A 274 -7.49 20.46 10.54
C LYS A 274 -8.25 19.85 11.73
N ALA A 275 -8.68 18.59 11.60
CA ALA A 275 -9.34 17.85 12.68
C ALA A 275 -8.38 17.63 13.86
N ALA A 276 -7.15 17.21 13.59
CA ALA A 276 -6.10 17.05 14.60
C ALA A 276 -5.81 18.37 15.33
N MET A 277 -5.66 19.49 14.60
CA MET A 277 -5.47 20.80 15.18
C MET A 277 -6.65 21.21 16.07
N THR A 278 -7.88 20.95 15.63
CA THR A 278 -9.09 21.26 16.41
C THR A 278 -9.13 20.46 17.71
N TYR A 279 -8.77 19.17 17.66
CA TYR A 279 -8.67 18.32 18.85
C TYR A 279 -7.62 18.86 19.84
N VAL A 280 -6.43 19.22 19.37
CA VAL A 280 -5.36 19.78 20.22
C VAL A 280 -5.82 21.09 20.87
N ARG A 281 -6.46 21.97 20.12
CA ARG A 281 -7.02 23.24 20.64
C ARG A 281 -8.06 23.02 21.72
N ALA A 282 -8.93 22.03 21.54
CA ALA A 282 -9.98 21.71 22.51
C ALA A 282 -9.43 21.10 23.81
N ASN A 283 -8.19 20.62 23.81
CA ASN A 283 -7.56 19.90 24.93
C ASN A 283 -6.28 20.58 25.44
N THR A 284 -6.06 21.85 25.15
CA THR A 284 -4.85 22.59 25.55
C THR A 284 -4.54 22.50 27.04
N SER A 285 -5.55 22.68 27.90
CA SER A 285 -5.39 22.59 29.36
C SER A 285 -4.95 21.19 29.83
N ARG A 286 -5.40 20.13 29.16
CA ARG A 286 -4.99 18.75 29.48
C ARG A 286 -3.52 18.50 29.13
N PHE A 287 -3.05 19.10 28.07
CA PHE A 287 -1.69 18.92 27.57
C PHE A 287 -0.69 19.95 28.11
N GLY A 288 -1.12 20.84 28.98
CA GLY A 288 -0.26 21.92 29.49
C GLY A 288 0.14 22.95 28.42
N ILE A 289 -0.64 23.06 27.35
CA ILE A 289 -0.43 24.02 26.27
C ILE A 289 -1.13 25.33 26.62
N ASP A 290 -0.46 26.48 26.41
CA ASP A 290 -1.09 27.79 26.59
C ASP A 290 -2.29 27.92 25.64
N PRO A 291 -3.51 28.16 26.13
CA PRO A 291 -4.68 28.37 25.30
C PRO A 291 -4.54 29.52 24.28
N ALA A 292 -3.72 30.53 24.61
CA ALA A 292 -3.44 31.68 23.74
C ALA A 292 -2.39 31.39 22.65
N PHE A 293 -1.91 30.14 22.52
CA PHE A 293 -0.84 29.82 21.56
C PHE A 293 -1.18 30.23 20.13
N LEU A 294 -2.44 30.20 19.74
CA LEU A 294 -2.86 30.64 18.40
C LEU A 294 -2.79 32.17 18.17
N GLU A 295 -2.66 32.96 19.23
CA GLU A 295 -2.45 34.41 19.08
C GLU A 295 -1.00 34.75 18.88
N THR A 296 -0.09 33.82 19.24
CA THR A 296 1.35 34.05 19.33
C THR A 296 2.19 33.11 18.46
N LEU A 297 1.64 31.97 18.02
CA LEU A 297 2.35 30.95 17.25
C LEU A 297 1.63 30.60 15.97
N ASP A 298 2.35 30.51 14.86
CA ASP A 298 1.94 29.79 13.68
C ASP A 298 2.38 28.32 13.81
N VAL A 299 1.57 27.41 13.31
CA VAL A 299 1.86 25.98 13.34
C VAL A 299 1.99 25.48 11.92
N HIS A 300 3.11 24.81 11.63
CA HIS A 300 3.38 24.25 10.32
C HIS A 300 3.47 22.72 10.42
N ILE A 301 2.62 22.01 9.67
CA ILE A 301 2.73 20.57 9.46
C ILE A 301 3.32 20.34 8.09
N HIS A 302 4.42 19.60 8.05
CA HIS A 302 5.10 19.20 6.83
C HIS A 302 5.17 17.68 6.75
N VAL A 303 4.88 17.14 5.56
CA VAL A 303 5.08 15.73 5.27
C VAL A 303 6.11 15.64 4.13
N PRO A 304 7.36 15.26 4.42
CA PRO A 304 8.43 15.19 3.44
C PRO A 304 8.12 14.35 2.20
N GLU A 305 9.01 14.38 1.20
CA GLU A 305 8.84 13.75 -0.12
C GLU A 305 7.73 14.40 -0.97
N GLY A 306 7.79 15.72 -1.11
CA GLY A 306 6.80 16.53 -1.86
C GLY A 306 6.66 16.19 -3.35
N ALA A 307 7.46 15.28 -3.91
CA ALA A 307 7.29 14.77 -5.27
C ALA A 307 6.18 13.71 -5.40
N VAL A 308 5.73 13.14 -4.26
CA VAL A 308 4.70 12.09 -4.23
C VAL A 308 3.45 12.65 -3.58
N PRO A 309 2.30 12.70 -4.29
CA PRO A 309 1.03 13.08 -3.68
C PRO A 309 0.65 12.09 -2.57
N LYS A 310 0.15 12.63 -1.46
CA LYS A 310 -0.26 11.85 -0.28
C LYS A 310 -1.69 12.24 0.07
N ASP A 311 -2.55 11.24 0.26
CA ASP A 311 -3.93 11.48 0.67
C ASP A 311 -4.43 10.36 1.60
N GLY A 312 -5.47 10.67 2.37
CA GLY A 312 -6.14 9.74 3.25
C GLY A 312 -6.18 10.19 4.71
N PRO A 313 -7.15 9.69 5.49
CA PRO A 313 -7.40 10.11 6.87
C PRO A 313 -6.48 9.45 7.90
N SER A 314 -5.78 8.38 7.54
CA SER A 314 -5.04 7.50 8.48
C SER A 314 -3.79 8.12 9.12
N ALA A 315 -3.39 9.32 8.72
CA ALA A 315 -2.30 10.09 9.33
C ALA A 315 -2.76 10.96 10.51
N GLY A 316 -4.06 10.99 10.82
CA GLY A 316 -4.64 11.89 11.82
C GLY A 316 -3.99 11.78 13.20
N VAL A 317 -3.78 10.56 13.70
CA VAL A 317 -3.10 10.35 14.99
C VAL A 317 -1.64 10.80 14.97
N ALA A 318 -0.93 10.61 13.86
CA ALA A 318 0.45 11.06 13.71
C ALA A 318 0.51 12.61 13.70
N MET A 319 -0.42 13.27 13.02
CA MET A 319 -0.54 14.72 13.03
C MET A 319 -0.91 15.28 14.41
N ALA A 320 -1.85 14.66 15.12
CA ALA A 320 -2.21 15.06 16.47
C ALA A 320 -1.02 14.92 17.43
N THR A 321 -0.30 13.80 17.36
CA THR A 321 0.90 13.54 18.17
C THR A 321 2.04 14.52 17.87
N SER A 322 2.29 14.81 16.57
CA SER A 322 3.33 15.76 16.18
C SER A 322 3.01 17.19 16.66
N LEU A 323 1.73 17.59 16.60
CA LEU A 323 1.25 18.87 17.11
C LEU A 323 1.44 18.99 18.63
N VAL A 324 0.99 17.98 19.40
CA VAL A 324 1.16 17.98 20.85
C VAL A 324 2.64 18.03 21.21
N SER A 325 3.48 17.22 20.55
CA SER A 325 4.93 17.22 20.75
C SER A 325 5.55 18.59 20.46
N ALA A 326 5.23 19.22 19.32
CA ALA A 326 5.77 20.53 18.93
C ALA A 326 5.36 21.65 19.90
N LEU A 327 4.10 21.61 20.42
CA LEU A 327 3.57 22.64 21.31
C LEU A 327 4.00 22.46 22.76
N THR A 328 4.30 21.23 23.20
CA THR A 328 4.76 20.92 24.56
C THR A 328 6.28 20.81 24.69
N GLY A 329 7.00 20.70 23.57
CA GLY A 329 8.44 20.45 23.56
C GLY A 329 8.85 19.03 23.99
N ILE A 330 7.88 18.09 24.08
CA ILE A 330 8.14 16.70 24.50
C ILE A 330 8.55 15.88 23.27
N PRO A 331 9.71 15.22 23.26
CA PRO A 331 10.16 14.41 22.13
C PRO A 331 9.27 13.19 21.87
N VAL A 332 9.15 12.81 20.60
CA VAL A 332 8.49 11.59 20.15
C VAL A 332 9.54 10.47 20.05
N LYS A 333 9.20 9.29 20.58
CA LYS A 333 10.04 8.09 20.47
C LYS A 333 10.16 7.65 19.02
N SER A 334 11.36 7.60 18.52
CA SER A 334 11.69 7.20 17.14
C SER A 334 11.36 5.73 16.85
N SER A 335 11.37 4.87 17.87
CA SER A 335 11.03 3.45 17.75
C SER A 335 9.52 3.16 17.67
N VAL A 336 8.68 4.20 17.72
CA VAL A 336 7.22 4.08 17.66
C VAL A 336 6.69 4.60 16.33
N ALA A 337 5.89 3.77 15.65
CA ALA A 337 5.08 4.20 14.52
C ALA A 337 3.59 4.12 14.85
N MET A 338 2.79 4.86 14.13
CA MET A 338 1.35 4.92 14.37
C MET A 338 0.55 5.13 13.11
N THR A 339 -0.71 4.71 13.15
CA THR A 339 -1.69 5.02 12.11
C THR A 339 -3.09 5.01 12.73
N GLY A 340 -3.95 5.87 12.25
CA GLY A 340 -5.33 6.00 12.73
C GLY A 340 -5.95 7.31 12.25
N GLU A 341 -7.24 7.29 11.96
CA GLU A 341 -8.02 8.50 11.74
C GLU A 341 -8.42 9.10 13.10
N VAL A 342 -8.40 10.41 13.20
CA VAL A 342 -8.74 11.13 14.43
C VAL A 342 -10.04 11.90 14.28
N THR A 343 -10.94 11.79 15.26
CA THR A 343 -12.14 12.62 15.33
C THR A 343 -11.88 13.91 16.13
N LEU A 344 -12.73 14.92 16.00
CA LEU A 344 -12.65 16.16 16.77
C LEU A 344 -12.68 15.97 18.29
N ARG A 345 -13.12 14.80 18.76
CA ARG A 345 -13.17 14.42 20.18
C ARG A 345 -12.04 13.50 20.62
N GLY A 346 -11.06 13.24 19.73
CA GLY A 346 -9.90 12.41 20.03
C GLY A 346 -10.13 10.90 19.97
N ARG A 347 -11.26 10.42 19.42
CA ARG A 347 -11.41 8.99 19.14
C ARG A 347 -10.54 8.61 17.96
N VAL A 348 -9.97 7.41 18.04
CA VAL A 348 -9.18 6.82 16.97
C VAL A 348 -10.06 5.85 16.19
N LEU A 349 -10.20 6.09 14.88
CA LEU A 349 -11.04 5.30 13.98
C LEU A 349 -10.18 4.32 13.15
N PRO A 350 -10.78 3.22 12.66
CA PRO A 350 -10.09 2.18 11.92
C PRO A 350 -9.52 2.66 10.58
N ILE A 351 -8.54 1.92 10.09
CA ILE A 351 -7.81 2.21 8.85
C ILE A 351 -7.77 1.00 7.94
N GLY A 352 -7.50 1.21 6.65
CA GLY A 352 -7.23 0.17 5.68
C GLY A 352 -5.75 -0.15 5.50
N GLY A 353 -5.44 -1.29 4.86
CA GLY A 353 -4.08 -1.70 4.51
C GLY A 353 -3.19 -2.03 5.71
N LEU A 354 -3.77 -2.63 6.77
CA LEU A 354 -3.06 -2.92 8.01
C LEU A 354 -1.83 -3.81 7.78
N ARG A 355 -1.97 -4.87 6.99
CA ARG A 355 -0.89 -5.82 6.68
C ARG A 355 0.31 -5.10 6.07
N GLU A 356 0.09 -4.30 5.04
CA GLU A 356 1.13 -3.56 4.33
C GLU A 356 1.82 -2.53 5.25
N LYS A 357 1.05 -1.85 6.09
CA LYS A 357 1.55 -0.89 7.07
C LYS A 357 2.47 -1.54 8.11
N LEU A 358 2.09 -2.70 8.64
CA LEU A 358 2.91 -3.43 9.60
C LEU A 358 4.20 -3.95 8.95
N LEU A 359 4.13 -4.43 7.72
CA LEU A 359 5.32 -4.80 6.95
C LEU A 359 6.27 -3.62 6.74
N ALA A 360 5.74 -2.42 6.51
CA ALA A 360 6.55 -1.21 6.41
C ALA A 360 7.23 -0.88 7.75
N ALA A 361 6.52 -1.02 8.86
CA ALA A 361 7.05 -0.80 10.20
C ALA A 361 8.23 -1.75 10.50
N VAL A 362 8.08 -3.06 10.22
CA VAL A 362 9.19 -4.04 10.38
C VAL A 362 10.39 -3.66 9.52
N ARG A 363 10.17 -3.30 8.25
CA ARG A 363 11.25 -2.89 7.35
C ARG A 363 11.96 -1.61 7.80
N ALA A 364 11.24 -0.70 8.44
CA ALA A 364 11.79 0.52 9.00
C ALA A 364 12.53 0.32 10.34
N GLY A 365 12.50 -0.90 10.90
CA GLY A 365 13.13 -1.19 12.18
C GLY A 365 12.39 -0.60 13.37
N VAL A 366 11.11 -0.30 13.23
CA VAL A 366 10.23 0.16 14.30
C VAL A 366 9.99 -0.98 15.29
N GLU A 367 10.03 -0.68 16.58
CA GLU A 367 9.82 -1.68 17.64
C GLU A 367 8.36 -1.78 18.08
N ARG A 368 7.64 -0.66 18.03
CA ARG A 368 6.25 -0.55 18.50
C ARG A 368 5.35 0.12 17.46
N VAL A 369 4.16 -0.44 17.28
CA VAL A 369 3.14 0.15 16.41
C VAL A 369 1.87 0.37 17.20
N VAL A 370 1.32 1.60 17.11
CA VAL A 370 0.06 1.98 17.74
C VAL A 370 -1.03 1.99 16.67
N LEU A 371 -2.10 1.22 16.93
CA LEU A 371 -3.18 0.94 16.00
C LEU A 371 -4.55 1.21 16.62
N PRO A 372 -5.58 1.53 15.81
CA PRO A 372 -6.94 1.61 16.29
C PRO A 372 -7.44 0.27 16.84
N GLN A 373 -8.15 0.29 17.97
CA GLN A 373 -8.74 -0.91 18.58
C GLN A 373 -9.64 -1.69 17.61
N ALA A 374 -10.37 -0.98 16.74
CA ALA A 374 -11.26 -1.56 15.76
C ALA A 374 -10.54 -2.38 14.67
N ASN A 375 -9.21 -2.21 14.47
CA ASN A 375 -8.42 -3.02 13.55
C ASN A 375 -7.85 -4.30 14.20
N ARG A 376 -8.23 -4.65 15.43
CA ARG A 376 -7.71 -5.86 16.09
C ARG A 376 -8.02 -7.14 15.32
N GLU A 377 -9.18 -7.23 14.71
CA GLU A 377 -9.60 -8.40 13.94
C GLU A 377 -8.80 -8.54 12.64
N ASP A 378 -8.36 -7.42 12.03
CA ASP A 378 -7.56 -7.42 10.80
C ASP A 378 -6.17 -8.05 10.99
N LEU A 379 -5.73 -8.25 12.23
CA LEU A 379 -4.49 -9.01 12.51
C LEU A 379 -4.56 -10.48 12.05
N TYR A 380 -5.76 -10.99 11.77
CA TYR A 380 -5.90 -12.35 11.25
C TYR A 380 -5.10 -12.53 9.95
N ASP A 381 -5.11 -11.51 9.07
CA ASP A 381 -4.45 -11.54 7.76
C ASP A 381 -2.96 -11.16 7.81
N VAL A 382 -2.44 -10.82 9.00
CA VAL A 382 -1.03 -10.46 9.19
C VAL A 382 -0.21 -11.71 9.50
N PRO A 383 0.93 -11.94 8.80
CA PRO A 383 1.83 -13.06 9.06
C PRO A 383 2.35 -13.10 10.50
N ALA A 384 2.61 -14.31 11.00
CA ALA A 384 3.04 -14.51 12.39
C ALA A 384 4.39 -13.85 12.68
N ASP A 385 5.36 -13.96 11.77
CA ASP A 385 6.68 -13.35 11.85
C ASP A 385 6.64 -11.82 11.97
N VAL A 386 5.68 -11.17 11.30
CA VAL A 386 5.46 -9.72 11.42
C VAL A 386 4.87 -9.36 12.78
N LYS A 387 3.93 -10.16 13.28
CA LYS A 387 3.33 -9.96 14.61
C LYS A 387 4.36 -10.16 15.73
N ASP A 388 5.23 -11.14 15.58
CA ASP A 388 6.28 -11.45 16.56
C ASP A 388 7.43 -10.42 16.56
N ALA A 389 7.63 -9.73 15.44
CA ALA A 389 8.66 -8.70 15.30
C ALA A 389 8.26 -7.34 15.88
N LEU A 390 6.99 -7.09 16.17
CA LEU A 390 6.46 -5.79 16.60
C LEU A 390 5.70 -5.89 17.92
N LYS A 391 5.86 -4.86 18.76
CA LYS A 391 4.94 -4.63 19.89
C LYS A 391 3.73 -3.85 19.38
N ILE A 392 2.60 -4.54 19.22
CA ILE A 392 1.37 -3.94 18.70
C ILE A 392 0.50 -3.49 19.88
N GLU A 393 0.22 -2.19 19.93
CA GLU A 393 -0.64 -1.56 20.94
C GLU A 393 -1.94 -1.08 20.27
N PHE A 394 -3.06 -1.42 20.88
CA PHE A 394 -4.38 -1.01 20.38
C PHE A 394 -4.96 0.08 21.25
N VAL A 395 -5.52 1.12 20.61
CA VAL A 395 -5.99 2.31 21.27
C VAL A 395 -7.37 2.74 20.73
N ASP A 396 -8.18 3.36 21.58
CA ASP A 396 -9.45 3.96 21.23
C ASP A 396 -9.38 5.51 21.21
N ALA A 397 -8.37 6.09 21.86
CA ALA A 397 -8.24 7.54 22.02
C ALA A 397 -6.79 8.03 21.76
N VAL A 398 -6.68 9.29 21.33
CA VAL A 398 -5.38 9.94 21.08
C VAL A 398 -4.54 10.03 22.38
N ASP A 399 -5.16 10.18 23.54
CA ASP A 399 -4.42 10.22 24.82
C ASP A 399 -3.59 8.95 25.02
N GLU A 400 -4.15 7.78 24.73
CA GLU A 400 -3.44 6.49 24.80
C GLU A 400 -2.28 6.43 23.78
N VAL A 401 -2.48 7.04 22.59
CA VAL A 401 -1.39 7.15 21.60
C VAL A 401 -0.23 7.96 22.16
N LEU A 402 -0.51 9.09 22.83
CA LEU A 402 0.51 9.96 23.43
C LEU A 402 1.31 9.25 24.51
N ASP A 403 0.69 8.37 25.32
CA ASP A 403 1.37 7.57 26.34
C ASP A 403 2.43 6.63 25.74
N PHE A 404 2.13 6.05 24.59
CA PHE A 404 3.08 5.17 23.91
C PHE A 404 4.13 5.94 23.12
N ALA A 405 3.73 7.04 22.48
CA ALA A 405 4.53 7.76 21.50
C ALA A 405 5.49 8.78 22.10
N LEU A 406 5.07 9.50 23.13
CA LEU A 406 5.90 10.53 23.72
C LEU A 406 6.87 9.97 24.78
N THR A 407 7.99 10.66 24.98
CA THR A 407 8.96 10.27 26.03
C THR A 407 8.41 10.51 27.43
N MET A 408 7.50 11.46 27.58
CA MET A 408 6.75 11.76 28.79
C MET A 408 5.31 12.06 28.40
N HIS A 409 4.34 11.72 29.29
CA HIS A 409 2.96 12.14 29.08
C HIS A 409 2.83 13.67 29.25
N PRO A 410 2.16 14.38 28.34
CA PRO A 410 1.92 15.81 28.51
C PRO A 410 0.94 16.01 29.66
N HIS A 411 1.40 16.70 30.73
CA HIS A 411 0.55 17.02 31.88
C HIS A 411 0.17 18.50 31.81
N GLY A 412 -1.13 18.76 31.78
CA GLY A 412 -1.67 20.05 32.21
C GLY A 412 -1.50 20.23 33.73
N PRO A 413 -1.63 21.45 34.23
CA PRO A 413 -1.73 21.65 35.66
C PRO A 413 -2.86 20.76 36.19
N GLU A 414 -2.58 20.00 37.25
CA GLU A 414 -3.63 19.18 37.89
C GLU A 414 -4.87 20.03 38.10
N PRO A 415 -6.07 19.52 37.76
CA PRO A 415 -7.27 20.27 38.03
C PRO A 415 -7.32 20.55 39.53
N MET A 416 -7.19 21.81 39.93
CA MET A 416 -7.44 22.18 41.33
C MET A 416 -8.84 21.71 41.64
N ILE A 417 -8.96 20.64 42.42
CA ILE A 417 -10.22 20.17 42.95
C ILE A 417 -10.67 21.28 43.92
N ASN A 418 -11.46 22.21 43.39
CA ASN A 418 -12.04 23.25 44.21
C ASN A 418 -13.14 22.60 45.08
N ILE A 419 -12.76 22.08 46.23
CA ILE A 419 -13.70 21.63 47.26
C ILE A 419 -14.18 22.91 47.94
N PRO A 420 -15.45 23.33 47.74
CA PRO A 420 -15.96 24.52 48.40
C PRO A 420 -15.85 24.32 49.92
N GLY A 421 -14.97 25.09 50.59
CA GLY A 421 -14.82 25.08 52.05
C GLY A 421 -13.50 24.54 52.60
N LEU A 422 -12.53 24.11 51.79
CA LEU A 422 -11.16 23.82 52.25
C LEU A 422 -10.21 24.90 51.75
N ASP A 423 -9.93 25.86 52.63
CA ASP A 423 -8.87 26.85 52.46
C ASP A 423 -7.52 26.17 52.84
N VAL A 424 -6.78 25.65 51.86
CA VAL A 424 -5.44 25.09 52.09
C VAL A 424 -4.43 26.16 51.73
N SER A 425 -4.26 27.15 52.56
CA SER A 425 -3.09 28.03 52.53
C SER A 425 -1.89 27.27 53.04
N HIS A 426 -1.10 26.64 52.16
CA HIS A 426 0.22 26.15 52.51
C HIS A 426 1.19 27.31 52.57
N GLU A 427 1.46 27.83 53.75
CA GLU A 427 2.67 28.61 54.01
C GLU A 427 3.92 27.70 53.80
N PRO A 428 4.95 28.18 53.13
CA PRO A 428 6.18 27.42 52.99
C PRO A 428 6.93 27.36 54.32
N VAL A 429 7.03 26.17 54.92
CA VAL A 429 7.88 25.92 56.06
C VAL A 429 9.36 26.11 55.62
N ARG A 430 9.97 27.16 56.09
CA ARG A 430 11.43 27.38 56.04
C ARG A 430 12.10 26.47 57.06
N HIS A 431 12.95 25.57 56.62
CA HIS A 431 14.04 25.00 57.39
C HIS A 431 15.36 25.33 56.74
#